data_a5f95f42f9cf182a0390204a6160b8e9
#
_entry.id   a5f95f42f9cf182a0390204a6160b8e9
#
_cell.length_a   1.000
_cell.length_b   1.000
_cell.length_c   1.000
_cell.angle_alpha   90.00
_cell.angle_beta   90.00
_cell.angle_gamma   90.00
#
_symmetry.space_group_name_H-M   'P 1'
#
loop_
_entity.id
_entity.type
_entity.pdbx_description
1 polymer ?
#
loop_
_entity_poly.entity_id
_entity_poly.type
_entity_poly.pdbx_seq_one_letter_code
_entity_poly.pdbx_strand_id
1 'polypeptide(L)'
;MEEVDVDEYFADRRLQVSIFMSPTNVHVNRSPIQGEVKYSKYHPGRYLVAWHPKSSHENERTSIVVDNGNVEVMFRQIAGKVARRIVNNLEEGDVVEQGWDFGFIKFGSRMDIFLPVNTKLKVKLGDKVKGGETIIGELEEEVTDSFLHDLFE
;
A
#
# COMPACT_ATOMS: atom_id res chain seq x y z
N MET A 1 -11.61 -4.92 2.58
CA MET A 1 -11.85 -3.66 1.85
C MET A 1 -12.94 -2.90 2.56
N GLU A 2 -12.60 -1.78 3.12
CA GLU A 2 -13.54 -0.98 3.92
C GLU A 2 -13.15 0.49 3.88
N GLU A 3 -14.11 1.36 4.19
CA GLU A 3 -13.83 2.78 4.36
C GLU A 3 -13.32 3.02 5.77
N VAL A 4 -12.22 3.74 5.89
CA VAL A 4 -11.54 4.01 7.15
C VAL A 4 -11.09 5.45 7.26
N ASP A 5 -10.88 5.89 8.49
CA ASP A 5 -10.20 7.15 8.77
C ASP A 5 -8.69 6.87 8.90
N VAL A 6 -7.87 7.63 8.20
CA VAL A 6 -6.42 7.49 8.24
C VAL A 6 -5.82 8.80 8.70
N ASP A 7 -5.94 9.06 10.00
CA ASP A 7 -5.56 10.35 10.60
C ASP A 7 -4.08 10.69 10.49
N GLU A 8 -3.25 9.72 10.15
CA GLU A 8 -1.82 9.92 10.00
C GLU A 8 -1.49 10.98 8.96
N TYR A 9 -2.27 11.06 7.88
CA TYR A 9 -2.01 11.99 6.78
C TYR A 9 -3.26 12.64 6.22
N PHE A 10 -4.35 11.89 6.07
CA PHE A 10 -5.56 12.37 5.39
C PHE A 10 -6.58 12.94 6.38
N ALA A 11 -7.28 14.01 5.94
CA ALA A 11 -8.40 14.55 6.69
C ALA A 11 -9.74 13.90 6.30
N ASP A 12 -9.78 13.20 5.17
CA ASP A 12 -10.99 12.56 4.67
C ASP A 12 -10.94 11.05 4.89
N ARG A 13 -12.08 10.39 4.64
CA ARG A 13 -12.14 8.94 4.70
C ARG A 13 -11.50 8.34 3.45
N ARG A 14 -10.94 7.16 3.61
CA ARG A 14 -10.28 6.43 2.54
C ARG A 14 -10.81 5.02 2.43
N LEU A 15 -10.72 4.47 1.22
CA LEU A 15 -11.01 3.06 0.98
C LEU A 15 -9.73 2.26 1.19
N GLN A 16 -9.75 1.36 2.16
CA GLN A 16 -8.60 0.53 2.48
C GLN A 16 -8.69 -0.82 1.76
N VAL A 17 -7.66 -1.15 1.01
CA VAL A 17 -7.50 -2.47 0.40
C VAL A 17 -6.29 -3.13 1.02
N SER A 18 -6.47 -4.31 1.59
CA SER A 18 -5.41 -5.06 2.25
C SER A 18 -4.98 -6.23 1.41
N ILE A 19 -3.67 -6.39 1.24
CA ILE A 19 -3.06 -7.48 0.50
C ILE A 19 -2.15 -8.24 1.43
N PHE A 20 -2.41 -9.54 1.61
CA PHE A 20 -1.64 -10.41 2.48
C PHE A 20 -0.64 -11.20 1.66
N MET A 21 0.59 -11.24 2.15
CA MET A 21 1.69 -11.91 1.46
C MET A 21 1.82 -13.35 1.90
N SER A 22 2.09 -14.21 0.91
CA SER A 22 2.32 -15.64 1.19
C SER A 22 3.46 -15.80 2.21
N PRO A 23 3.34 -16.75 3.15
CA PRO A 23 4.39 -16.99 4.14
C PRO A 23 5.64 -17.68 3.57
N THR A 24 5.70 -17.96 2.28
CA THR A 24 6.78 -18.77 1.70
C THR A 24 7.84 -17.99 0.93
N ASN A 25 7.61 -16.73 0.61
CA ASN A 25 8.51 -15.95 -0.26
C ASN A 25 8.84 -14.58 0.32
N VAL A 26 9.98 -14.04 -0.13
CA VAL A 26 10.29 -12.62 0.04
C VAL A 26 9.53 -11.85 -1.05
N HIS A 27 8.84 -10.81 -0.66
CA HIS A 27 7.99 -10.06 -1.57
C HIS A 27 8.55 -8.68 -1.87
N VAL A 28 8.73 -8.39 -3.15
CA VAL A 28 9.09 -7.07 -3.63
C VAL A 28 7.85 -6.19 -3.61
N ASN A 29 8.00 -4.99 -3.09
CA ASN A 29 6.93 -4.00 -3.06
C ASN A 29 7.11 -3.01 -4.20
N ARG A 30 6.04 -2.75 -4.94
CA ARG A 30 6.04 -1.85 -6.09
C ARG A 30 5.07 -0.71 -5.88
N SER A 31 5.42 0.47 -6.39
CA SER A 31 4.56 1.63 -6.26
C SER A 31 3.25 1.43 -7.02
N PRO A 32 2.09 1.65 -6.38
CA PRO A 32 0.79 1.49 -7.03
C PRO A 32 0.50 2.55 -8.09
N ILE A 33 1.18 3.68 -8.00
CA ILE A 33 0.87 4.86 -8.79
C ILE A 33 2.16 5.61 -9.08
N GLN A 34 2.19 6.31 -10.21
CA GLN A 34 3.28 7.23 -10.50
C GLN A 34 3.06 8.57 -9.79
N GLY A 35 4.13 9.26 -9.48
CA GLY A 35 4.04 10.60 -8.92
C GLY A 35 5.19 10.92 -7.99
N GLU A 36 4.97 11.97 -7.22
CA GLU A 36 5.94 12.45 -6.24
C GLU A 36 5.61 11.91 -4.85
N VAL A 37 6.63 11.45 -4.14
CA VAL A 37 6.49 11.03 -2.75
C VAL A 37 6.33 12.26 -1.88
N LYS A 38 5.16 12.41 -1.27
CA LYS A 38 4.83 13.54 -0.40
C LYS A 38 5.06 13.23 1.08
N TYR A 39 5.14 11.97 1.43
CA TYR A 39 5.26 11.53 2.81
C TYR A 39 5.89 10.15 2.83
N SER A 40 6.85 9.95 3.71
CA SER A 40 7.46 8.65 3.94
C SER A 40 7.91 8.59 5.39
N LYS A 41 7.29 7.72 6.19
CA LYS A 41 7.58 7.63 7.61
C LYS A 41 7.55 6.19 8.12
N TYR A 42 8.61 5.83 8.80
CA TYR A 42 8.72 4.57 9.53
C TYR A 42 8.11 4.73 10.92
N HIS A 43 7.31 3.75 11.32
CA HIS A 43 6.75 3.67 12.66
C HIS A 43 7.19 2.37 13.32
N PRO A 44 7.91 2.42 14.44
CA PRO A 44 8.13 1.22 15.23
C PRO A 44 6.80 0.76 15.81
N GLY A 45 6.69 -0.51 16.11
CA GLY A 45 5.44 -1.05 16.63
C GLY A 45 5.55 -2.50 17.03
N ARG A 46 4.39 -3.14 17.18
CA ARG A 46 4.24 -4.51 17.58
C ARG A 46 4.46 -5.47 16.41
N TYR A 47 4.36 -6.75 16.68
CA TYR A 47 4.47 -7.82 15.69
C TYR A 47 3.29 -8.77 15.80
N LEU A 48 2.08 -8.23 15.72
CA LEU A 48 0.86 -9.03 15.63
C LEU A 48 0.86 -9.79 14.30
N VAL A 49 0.16 -10.92 14.25
CA VAL A 49 -0.01 -11.60 12.96
C VAL A 49 -0.61 -10.61 11.95
N ALA A 50 -0.18 -10.69 10.69
CA ALA A 50 -0.51 -9.68 9.70
C ALA A 50 -2.02 -9.52 9.46
N TRP A 51 -2.78 -10.61 9.57
CA TRP A 51 -4.24 -10.57 9.40
C TRP A 51 -5.00 -10.04 10.62
N HIS A 52 -4.32 -9.75 11.74
CA HIS A 52 -4.97 -9.17 12.91
C HIS A 52 -5.54 -7.79 12.57
N PRO A 53 -6.78 -7.46 12.98
CA PRO A 53 -7.40 -6.17 12.60
C PRO A 53 -6.58 -4.95 13.00
N LYS A 54 -5.82 -5.04 14.09
CA LYS A 54 -5.01 -3.91 14.59
C LYS A 54 -3.63 -3.81 13.96
N SER A 55 -3.21 -4.75 13.10
CA SER A 55 -1.86 -4.77 12.56
C SER A 55 -1.55 -3.51 11.74
N SER A 56 -2.53 -2.98 11.02
CA SER A 56 -2.33 -1.82 10.15
C SER A 56 -1.88 -0.56 10.89
N HIS A 57 -2.24 -0.41 12.15
CA HIS A 57 -1.92 0.79 12.91
C HIS A 57 -1.14 0.53 14.21
N GLU A 58 -0.87 -0.73 14.54
CA GLU A 58 -0.09 -1.08 15.75
C GLU A 58 1.21 -1.79 15.44
N ASN A 59 1.34 -2.46 14.31
CA ASN A 59 2.59 -3.15 13.96
C ASN A 59 3.66 -2.19 13.45
N GLU A 60 4.90 -2.63 13.51
CA GLU A 60 6.00 -1.98 12.79
C GLU A 60 5.57 -1.78 11.34
N ARG A 61 5.71 -0.58 10.83
CA ARG A 61 5.19 -0.24 9.51
C ARG A 61 5.90 0.98 8.91
N THR A 62 5.81 1.10 7.60
CA THR A 62 6.23 2.30 6.88
C THR A 62 5.05 2.80 6.05
N SER A 63 4.72 4.07 6.20
CA SER A 63 3.64 4.72 5.46
C SER A 63 4.22 5.64 4.40
N ILE A 64 3.74 5.52 3.17
CA ILE A 64 4.21 6.30 2.03
C ILE A 64 3.00 6.88 1.31
N VAL A 65 3.06 8.17 0.97
CA VAL A 65 2.04 8.84 0.16
C VAL A 65 2.66 9.30 -1.14
N VAL A 66 2.03 8.95 -2.24
CA VAL A 66 2.41 9.40 -3.58
C VAL A 66 1.27 10.21 -4.17
N ASP A 67 1.61 11.37 -4.73
CA ASP A 67 0.69 12.28 -5.39
C ASP A 67 0.97 12.26 -6.89
N ASN A 68 -0.04 11.89 -7.69
CA ASN A 68 0.10 11.85 -9.15
C ASN A 68 -0.27 13.18 -9.83
N GLY A 69 -0.56 14.22 -9.07
CA GLY A 69 -1.02 15.52 -9.56
C GLY A 69 -2.53 15.74 -9.41
N ASN A 70 -3.31 14.68 -9.31
CA ASN A 70 -4.77 14.75 -9.15
C ASN A 70 -5.24 14.15 -7.82
N VAL A 71 -4.65 13.04 -7.43
CA VAL A 71 -5.01 12.33 -6.20
C VAL A 71 -3.77 11.90 -5.45
N GLU A 72 -3.94 11.72 -4.14
CA GLU A 72 -2.94 11.15 -3.28
C GLU A 72 -3.35 9.75 -2.86
N VAL A 73 -2.40 8.83 -2.91
CA VAL A 73 -2.60 7.44 -2.49
C VAL A 73 -1.56 7.11 -1.42
N MET A 74 -2.02 6.59 -0.29
CA MET A 74 -1.12 6.06 0.72
C MET A 74 -1.02 4.55 0.56
N PHE A 75 0.18 4.03 0.72
CA PHE A 75 0.39 2.60 0.85
C PHE A 75 1.31 2.34 2.05
N ARG A 76 1.00 1.30 2.77
CA ARG A 76 1.64 1.01 4.05
C ARG A 76 2.19 -0.40 4.07
N GLN A 77 3.53 -0.49 4.26
CA GLN A 77 4.20 -1.77 4.49
C GLN A 77 4.03 -2.12 5.96
N ILE A 78 3.49 -3.30 6.26
CA ILE A 78 3.18 -3.71 7.62
C ILE A 78 3.87 -5.03 7.92
N ALA A 79 4.72 -5.04 8.93
CA ALA A 79 5.38 -6.26 9.39
C ALA A 79 4.37 -7.22 10.01
N GLY A 80 4.64 -8.52 9.90
CA GLY A 80 3.86 -9.54 10.56
C GLY A 80 4.57 -10.09 11.79
N LYS A 81 4.05 -11.18 12.31
CA LYS A 81 4.62 -11.83 13.50
C LYS A 81 6.02 -12.38 13.24
N VAL A 82 6.26 -12.87 12.02
CA VAL A 82 7.54 -13.45 11.61
C VAL A 82 8.32 -12.49 10.74
N ALA A 83 7.66 -11.82 9.82
CA ALA A 83 8.29 -10.87 8.90
C ALA A 83 8.45 -9.51 9.57
N ARG A 84 9.56 -9.33 10.26
CA ARG A 84 9.80 -8.17 11.11
C ARG A 84 10.69 -7.11 10.47
N ARG A 85 11.19 -7.39 9.27
CA ARG A 85 12.09 -6.45 8.58
C ARG A 85 11.38 -5.84 7.38
N ILE A 86 11.33 -4.52 7.39
CA ILE A 86 10.78 -3.72 6.31
C ILE A 86 11.93 -2.95 5.68
N VAL A 87 12.04 -3.02 4.36
CA VAL A 87 12.98 -2.18 3.60
C VAL A 87 12.18 -1.24 2.73
N ASN A 88 12.43 0.05 2.88
CA ASN A 88 11.82 1.11 2.09
C ASN A 88 12.91 2.07 1.62
N ASN A 89 13.00 2.27 0.31
CA ASN A 89 13.99 3.12 -0.32
C ASN A 89 13.45 4.48 -0.75
N LEU A 90 12.18 4.78 -0.45
CA LEU A 90 11.56 6.04 -0.86
C LEU A 90 11.67 7.10 0.22
N GLU A 91 11.99 8.31 -0.21
CA GLU A 91 12.04 9.50 0.63
C GLU A 91 11.16 10.59 0.05
N GLU A 92 10.74 11.53 0.87
CA GLU A 92 9.99 12.70 0.41
C GLU A 92 10.74 13.40 -0.71
N GLY A 93 10.03 13.76 -1.77
CA GLY A 93 10.57 14.42 -2.93
C GLY A 93 10.95 13.48 -4.06
N ASP A 94 11.09 12.19 -3.79
CA ASP A 94 11.37 11.22 -4.85
C ASP A 94 10.21 11.17 -5.85
N VAL A 95 10.55 10.92 -7.11
CA VAL A 95 9.58 10.70 -8.17
C VAL A 95 9.63 9.24 -8.55
N VAL A 96 8.47 8.59 -8.58
CA VAL A 96 8.37 7.16 -8.88
C VAL A 96 7.43 6.91 -10.04
N GLU A 97 7.67 5.84 -10.77
CA GLU A 97 6.75 5.34 -11.77
C GLU A 97 5.91 4.20 -11.20
N GLN A 98 4.72 4.03 -11.75
CA GLN A 98 3.86 2.91 -11.40
C GLN A 98 4.59 1.59 -11.67
N GLY A 99 4.57 0.69 -10.71
CA GLY A 99 5.21 -0.61 -10.82
C GLY A 99 6.68 -0.65 -10.45
N TRP A 100 7.31 0.47 -10.14
CA TRP A 100 8.71 0.47 -9.69
C TRP A 100 8.88 -0.16 -8.33
N ASP A 101 9.94 -0.94 -8.17
CA ASP A 101 10.34 -1.49 -6.89
C ASP A 101 10.75 -0.35 -5.95
N PHE A 102 10.23 -0.36 -4.73
CA PHE A 102 10.68 0.63 -3.73
C PHE A 102 11.18 -0.01 -2.44
N GLY A 103 11.02 -1.29 -2.30
CA GLY A 103 11.45 -1.99 -1.11
C GLY A 103 10.94 -3.41 -1.07
N PHE A 104 11.04 -4.03 0.08
CA PHE A 104 10.51 -5.37 0.26
C PHE A 104 10.17 -5.64 1.73
N ILE A 105 9.32 -6.64 1.93
CA ILE A 105 9.00 -7.20 3.23
C ILE A 105 9.10 -8.71 3.11
N LYS A 106 9.54 -9.38 4.19
CA LYS A 106 9.58 -10.83 4.21
C LYS A 106 8.17 -11.43 4.32
N PHE A 107 8.05 -12.71 4.10
CA PHE A 107 6.79 -13.46 4.13
C PHE A 107 6.00 -13.24 5.42
N GLY A 108 4.68 -13.47 5.35
CA GLY A 108 3.79 -13.31 6.48
C GLY A 108 3.48 -11.87 6.84
N SER A 109 3.72 -10.96 5.92
CA SER A 109 3.45 -9.53 6.09
C SER A 109 2.17 -9.12 5.36
N ARG A 110 1.86 -7.84 5.43
CA ARG A 110 0.65 -7.27 4.84
C ARG A 110 0.97 -5.92 4.24
N MET A 111 0.25 -5.57 3.20
CA MET A 111 0.29 -4.22 2.68
C MET A 111 -1.11 -3.66 2.55
N ASP A 112 -1.30 -2.44 3.02
CA ASP A 112 -2.56 -1.74 2.89
C ASP A 112 -2.40 -0.59 1.91
N ILE A 113 -3.41 -0.42 1.05
CA ILE A 113 -3.49 0.69 0.11
C ILE A 113 -4.71 1.51 0.48
N PHE A 114 -4.53 2.82 0.65
CA PHE A 114 -5.60 3.73 1.03
C PHE A 114 -5.92 4.65 -0.14
N LEU A 115 -7.09 4.45 -0.69
CA LEU A 115 -7.54 5.06 -1.94
C LEU A 115 -8.66 6.07 -1.68
N PRO A 116 -8.90 7.02 -2.61
CA PRO A 116 -10.13 7.82 -2.58
C PRO A 116 -11.35 6.89 -2.55
N VAL A 117 -12.37 7.29 -1.80
CA VAL A 117 -13.58 6.44 -1.61
C VAL A 117 -14.34 6.18 -2.91
N ASN A 118 -14.16 7.01 -3.93
CA ASN A 118 -14.80 6.84 -5.23
C ASN A 118 -14.00 5.98 -6.21
N THR A 119 -12.94 5.33 -5.75
CA THR A 119 -12.14 4.44 -6.59
C THR A 119 -12.96 3.24 -7.04
N LYS A 120 -12.90 2.93 -8.33
CA LYS A 120 -13.51 1.72 -8.87
C LYS A 120 -12.61 0.52 -8.62
N LEU A 121 -12.98 -0.34 -7.69
CA LEU A 121 -12.21 -1.55 -7.41
C LEU A 121 -12.39 -2.57 -8.53
N LYS A 122 -11.30 -3.22 -8.91
CA LYS A 122 -11.26 -4.32 -9.89
C LYS A 122 -10.98 -5.66 -9.23
N VAL A 123 -10.82 -5.68 -7.93
CA VAL A 123 -10.61 -6.88 -7.13
C VAL A 123 -11.68 -6.99 -6.05
N LYS A 124 -11.86 -8.19 -5.52
CA LYS A 124 -12.79 -8.45 -4.42
C LYS A 124 -12.11 -9.31 -3.37
N LEU A 125 -12.75 -9.43 -2.20
CA LEU A 125 -12.23 -10.26 -1.12
C LEU A 125 -11.97 -11.68 -1.60
N GLY A 126 -10.81 -12.20 -1.22
CA GLY A 126 -10.38 -13.54 -1.56
C GLY A 126 -9.70 -13.69 -2.91
N ASP A 127 -9.65 -12.62 -3.71
CA ASP A 127 -8.95 -12.67 -4.98
C ASP A 127 -7.45 -12.87 -4.76
N LYS A 128 -6.85 -13.71 -5.59
CA LYS A 128 -5.40 -13.81 -5.67
C LYS A 128 -4.90 -12.77 -6.65
N VAL A 129 -3.88 -12.04 -6.24
CA VAL A 129 -3.32 -10.95 -7.04
C VAL A 129 -1.85 -11.24 -7.33
N LYS A 130 -1.36 -10.66 -8.42
CA LYS A 130 0.01 -10.88 -8.88
C LYS A 130 0.73 -9.55 -9.06
N GLY A 131 1.89 -9.44 -8.42
CA GLY A 131 2.68 -8.23 -8.42
C GLY A 131 3.04 -7.74 -9.80
N GLY A 132 2.83 -6.45 -10.04
CA GLY A 132 3.12 -5.81 -11.31
C GLY A 132 2.14 -6.11 -12.43
N GLU A 133 1.13 -6.93 -12.21
CA GLU A 133 0.18 -7.33 -13.25
C GLU A 133 -1.27 -7.03 -12.90
N THR A 134 -1.71 -7.34 -11.68
CA THR A 134 -3.11 -7.20 -11.31
C THR A 134 -3.49 -5.74 -11.12
N ILE A 135 -4.56 -5.32 -11.80
CA ILE A 135 -5.13 -3.99 -11.61
C ILE A 135 -6.04 -4.05 -10.38
N ILE A 136 -5.72 -3.27 -9.35
CA ILE A 136 -6.48 -3.22 -8.11
C ILE A 136 -7.73 -2.35 -8.26
N GLY A 137 -7.59 -1.21 -8.96
CA GLY A 137 -8.70 -0.30 -9.16
C GLY A 137 -8.39 0.79 -10.15
N GLU A 138 -9.40 1.59 -10.44
CA GLU A 138 -9.27 2.75 -11.31
C GLU A 138 -9.59 4.01 -10.51
N LEU A 139 -8.70 4.99 -10.60
CA LEU A 139 -8.92 6.29 -10.00
C LEU A 139 -9.84 7.11 -10.88
N GLU A 140 -10.78 7.83 -10.27
CA GLU A 140 -11.64 8.75 -10.98
C GLU A 140 -10.87 10.05 -11.22
N GLU A 141 -10.52 10.30 -12.48
CA GLU A 141 -9.81 11.49 -12.90
C GLU A 141 -10.51 12.17 -14.05
N GLU A 142 -10.38 13.51 -14.09
CA GLU A 142 -11.00 14.28 -15.15
C GLU A 142 -10.23 14.18 -16.49
N VAL A 143 -8.95 13.85 -16.47
CA VAL A 143 -8.06 14.00 -17.61
C VAL A 143 -7.46 12.71 -18.10
N THR A 144 -7.12 11.78 -17.24
CA THR A 144 -6.48 10.52 -17.61
C THR A 144 -6.93 9.41 -16.70
N ASP A 145 -6.97 8.20 -17.25
CA ASP A 145 -7.21 7.01 -16.45
C ASP A 145 -5.91 6.59 -15.80
N SER A 146 -5.90 6.56 -14.47
CA SER A 146 -4.80 6.01 -13.70
C SER A 146 -5.20 4.66 -13.14
N PHE A 147 -4.37 3.66 -13.40
CA PHE A 147 -4.62 2.30 -12.92
C PHE A 147 -3.68 1.96 -11.78
N LEU A 148 -4.24 1.36 -10.75
CA LEU A 148 -3.46 0.85 -9.64
C LEU A 148 -3.19 -0.62 -9.87
N HIS A 149 -1.94 -1.00 -9.85
CA HIS A 149 -1.52 -2.37 -9.99
C HIS A 149 -1.18 -2.97 -8.64
N ASP A 150 -1.35 -4.27 -8.53
CA ASP A 150 -0.84 -5.00 -7.39
C ASP A 150 0.68 -4.81 -7.31
N LEU A 151 1.16 -4.63 -6.10
CA LEU A 151 2.52 -4.20 -5.82
C LEU A 151 3.41 -5.30 -5.30
N PHE A 152 2.89 -6.50 -5.17
CA PHE A 152 3.56 -7.57 -4.46
C PHE A 152 3.58 -8.85 -5.24
N GLU A 153 4.61 -9.57 -5.02
CA GLU A 153 4.74 -10.92 -5.54
C GLU A 153 4.73 -11.93 -4.42
#